data_e8ba619048d467a9749d43d555bf9912
#
_entry.id   e8ba619048d467a9749d43d555bf9912
#
_cell.length_a   1.000
_cell.length_b   1.000
_cell.length_c   1.000
_cell.angle_alpha   90.00
_cell.angle_beta   90.00
_cell.angle_gamma   90.00
#
_symmetry.space_group_name_H-M   'P 1'
#
loop_
_entity.id
_entity.type
_entity.pdbx_description
1 polymer ?
#
loop_
_entity_poly.entity_id
_entity_poly.type
_entity_poly.pdbx_seq_one_letter_code
_entity_poly.pdbx_strand_id
1 'polypeptide(L)'
;RGQKMMTNKTIGLFLLATTFLSSPVCAGAAVPITDDTEKNVVRGYEEATQDDYDFSLSEADAEGRPSTKYYKINLKSENFSTSPNISWTEVGEDQKDEQNVIVISLPGGSAKYFRYDYQNNDSSREYFTSSQRDLSGNVIGDFAGSRQSASGAAVYNGKDRSIESIVGDFIHNTVAATDRPEKGGAIYSQGTIGKISGNFVGNAVVSQKDTHANGGAVYNDKGSIGQIEGNFIGNYTMASEYNSANGGAVYNEGKIGKINGDFVANKTSTAESYVYGGAIFNLDTIDTINGNFIGNSVSTSGYYSYAYGGAVHNTSDSTIGNLHGNFINNFAFSADSSAYGGAIYNAGNIGSVSGDLIANHTSASGLLALGGAVYTSSDMTFSAGGKVRTISGNYTEDTKRGKNYNGLFVYKLSSSLPTITFDTAGGGAWVINDNIEGGTDNLFSVGYKTQYNLSFTGDGVLNENGLTDQYISINNDIVNAGEVA
;
A
#
# COMPACT_ATOMS: atom_id res chain seq x y z
N ARG A 1 48.20 6.80 25.32
CA ARG A 1 47.59 7.15 26.62
C ARG A 1 46.21 7.74 26.34
N GLY A 2 45.13 7.10 26.82
CA GLY A 2 43.78 7.60 26.79
C GLY A 2 42.86 6.83 25.84
N GLN A 3 42.61 5.53 26.13
CA GLN A 3 41.41 4.85 25.65
C GLN A 3 40.19 5.52 26.33
N LYS A 4 39.33 6.13 25.51
CA LYS A 4 37.96 6.46 25.93
C LYS A 4 37.07 5.30 25.55
N MET A 5 36.56 4.62 26.57
CA MET A 5 35.44 3.69 26.48
C MET A 5 34.27 4.38 25.77
N MET A 6 33.83 3.83 24.65
CA MET A 6 32.52 4.14 24.12
C MET A 6 31.49 3.34 24.91
N THR A 7 30.70 4.04 25.65
CA THR A 7 29.52 3.51 26.33
C THR A 7 28.50 3.07 25.31
N ASN A 8 27.97 1.86 25.49
CA ASN A 8 26.81 1.33 24.80
C ASN A 8 25.69 2.36 24.75
N LYS A 9 25.46 2.95 23.59
CA LYS A 9 24.21 3.63 23.30
C LYS A 9 23.17 2.58 23.01
N THR A 10 22.26 2.39 23.94
CA THR A 10 20.96 1.77 23.75
C THR A 10 20.38 2.31 22.44
N ILE A 11 20.10 1.43 21.49
CA ILE A 11 19.37 1.76 20.26
C ILE A 11 17.94 2.03 20.72
N GLY A 12 17.66 3.28 21.01
CA GLY A 12 16.29 3.73 21.17
C GLY A 12 15.59 3.57 19.83
N LEU A 13 14.47 2.87 19.83
CA LEU A 13 13.54 2.79 18.73
C LEU A 13 13.11 4.24 18.43
N PHE A 14 13.74 4.86 17.42
CA PHE A 14 13.25 6.13 16.90
C PHE A 14 12.00 5.85 16.09
N LEU A 15 10.85 5.75 16.78
CA LEU A 15 9.60 6.12 16.17
C LEU A 15 9.71 7.60 15.88
N LEU A 16 10.02 7.95 14.64
CA LEU A 16 9.83 9.32 14.17
C LEU A 16 8.31 9.55 14.16
N ALA A 17 7.77 9.99 15.29
CA ALA A 17 6.51 10.70 15.29
C ALA A 17 6.80 12.03 14.59
N THR A 18 6.68 12.04 13.27
CA THR A 18 6.64 13.27 12.52
C THR A 18 5.36 13.98 12.97
N THR A 19 5.52 15.01 13.77
CA THR A 19 4.47 16.00 13.98
C THR A 19 4.21 16.66 12.63
N PHE A 20 3.28 16.10 11.89
CA PHE A 20 2.80 16.73 10.67
C PHE A 20 2.02 17.97 11.09
N LEU A 21 2.52 19.12 10.69
CA LEU A 21 1.81 20.39 10.76
C LEU A 21 0.46 20.19 10.06
N SER A 22 -0.62 20.39 10.81
CA SER A 22 -1.98 20.37 10.31
C SER A 22 -2.14 21.40 9.19
N SER A 23 -2.10 20.95 7.96
CA SER A 23 -2.55 21.76 6.84
C SER A 23 -4.07 21.61 6.72
N PRO A 24 -4.82 22.71 6.50
CA PRO A 24 -6.24 22.60 6.29
C PRO A 24 -6.51 21.67 5.11
N VAL A 25 -7.30 20.66 5.32
CA VAL A 25 -7.85 19.84 4.23
C VAL A 25 -8.65 20.80 3.35
N CYS A 26 -8.20 21.03 2.13
CA CYS A 26 -9.07 21.64 1.15
C CYS A 26 -10.28 20.72 1.01
N ALA A 27 -11.46 21.26 1.31
CA ALA A 27 -12.71 20.59 1.04
C ALA A 27 -12.85 20.45 -0.50
N GLY A 28 -12.13 19.50 -1.06
CA GLY A 28 -12.27 19.07 -2.43
C GLY A 28 -13.38 18.05 -2.50
N ALA A 29 -14.07 18.05 -3.60
CA ALA A 29 -15.17 17.15 -3.86
C ALA A 29 -14.76 15.70 -3.65
N ALA A 30 -15.53 15.01 -2.98
CA ALA A 30 -15.46 13.72 -2.41
C ALA A 30 -15.89 12.59 -3.38
N VAL A 31 -15.71 11.32 -3.12
CA VAL A 31 -15.78 10.23 -4.10
C VAL A 31 -16.21 8.88 -3.53
N PRO A 32 -16.89 8.07 -4.30
CA PRO A 32 -17.45 6.80 -3.83
C PRO A 32 -16.44 5.72 -3.53
N ILE A 33 -16.63 5.05 -2.42
CA ILE A 33 -16.10 3.71 -2.19
C ILE A 33 -17.26 2.74 -2.35
N THR A 34 -17.34 2.05 -3.42
CA THR A 34 -18.07 0.80 -3.48
C THR A 34 -17.60 -0.02 -4.65
N ASP A 35 -17.24 -1.23 -4.45
CA ASP A 35 -17.52 -2.26 -5.38
C ASP A 35 -18.02 -3.51 -4.65
N ASP A 36 -19.32 -3.70 -4.70
CA ASP A 36 -19.99 -4.87 -4.19
C ASP A 36 -20.09 -5.99 -5.24
N THR A 37 -19.34 -5.91 -6.33
CA THR A 37 -19.30 -7.01 -7.28
C THR A 37 -18.63 -8.25 -6.71
N GLU A 38 -17.88 -8.10 -5.61
CA GLU A 38 -17.39 -9.23 -4.81
C GLU A 38 -17.85 -9.10 -3.35
N LYS A 39 -18.92 -9.78 -3.00
CA LYS A 39 -19.60 -9.77 -1.69
C LYS A 39 -18.76 -10.20 -0.47
N ASN A 40 -17.44 -10.30 -0.59
CA ASN A 40 -16.57 -10.85 0.43
C ASN A 40 -15.36 -9.97 0.79
N VAL A 41 -15.27 -8.72 0.31
CA VAL A 41 -14.20 -7.81 0.74
C VAL A 41 -14.60 -7.16 2.06
N VAL A 42 -13.94 -7.57 3.11
CA VAL A 42 -14.16 -7.06 4.47
C VAL A 42 -13.45 -5.72 4.61
N ARG A 43 -14.15 -4.68 5.05
CA ARG A 43 -13.65 -3.30 5.09
C ARG A 43 -13.31 -2.85 6.49
N GLY A 44 -12.15 -2.20 6.66
CA GLY A 44 -11.70 -1.62 7.93
C GLY A 44 -12.33 -0.26 8.28
N TYR A 45 -13.46 0.09 7.67
CA TYR A 45 -14.15 1.36 7.91
C TYR A 45 -15.66 1.19 7.75
N GLU A 46 -16.41 2.12 8.37
CA GLU A 46 -17.87 2.16 8.35
C GLU A 46 -18.38 3.56 8.06
N GLU A 47 -19.65 3.67 7.63
CA GLU A 47 -20.32 4.96 7.41
C GLU A 47 -20.39 5.76 8.70
N ALA A 48 -20.15 7.06 8.63
CA ALA A 48 -20.07 7.98 9.75
C ALA A 48 -20.89 9.24 9.50
N THR A 49 -20.97 10.13 10.48
CA THR A 49 -21.65 11.42 10.35
C THR A 49 -20.68 12.52 9.98
N GLN A 50 -21.21 13.64 9.44
CA GLN A 50 -20.41 14.84 9.13
C GLN A 50 -19.70 15.44 10.34
N ASP A 51 -20.24 15.20 11.55
CA ASP A 51 -19.70 15.78 12.78
C ASP A 51 -18.62 14.90 13.43
N ASP A 52 -18.47 13.64 12.96
CA ASP A 52 -17.57 12.68 13.56
C ASP A 52 -17.13 11.62 12.53
N TYR A 53 -16.09 11.95 11.77
CA TYR A 53 -15.54 11.09 10.71
C TYR A 53 -14.00 11.19 10.65
N ASP A 54 -13.39 10.19 10.05
CA ASP A 54 -11.95 10.12 9.83
C ASP A 54 -11.56 10.58 8.43
N PHE A 55 -12.41 10.31 7.44
CA PHE A 55 -12.26 10.76 6.06
C PHE A 55 -13.62 10.85 5.39
N SER A 56 -13.71 11.66 4.34
CA SER A 56 -14.92 11.81 3.57
C SER A 56 -14.68 11.45 2.11
N LEU A 57 -15.69 10.88 1.52
CA LEU A 57 -15.72 10.45 0.14
C LEU A 57 -17.02 10.93 -0.51
N SER A 58 -17.05 11.18 -1.82
CA SER A 58 -18.34 11.44 -2.50
C SER A 58 -18.87 10.18 -3.08
N GLU A 59 -20.15 10.05 -3.04
CA GLU A 59 -20.89 9.04 -3.80
C GLU A 59 -21.79 9.73 -4.81
N ALA A 60 -22.20 9.00 -5.84
CA ALA A 60 -23.36 9.41 -6.59
C ALA A 60 -24.59 9.20 -5.73
N ASP A 61 -25.42 10.23 -5.58
CA ASP A 61 -26.77 10.05 -5.02
C ASP A 61 -27.65 9.21 -5.97
N ALA A 62 -28.90 8.95 -5.58
CA ALA A 62 -29.83 8.18 -6.40
C ALA A 62 -30.11 8.79 -7.80
N GLU A 63 -29.79 10.06 -7.98
CA GLU A 63 -29.92 10.81 -9.24
C GLU A 63 -28.57 10.96 -9.96
N GLY A 64 -27.48 10.29 -9.51
CA GLY A 64 -26.16 10.35 -10.14
C GLY A 64 -25.35 11.60 -9.82
N ARG A 65 -25.80 12.45 -8.87
CA ARG A 65 -25.09 13.68 -8.51
C ARG A 65 -24.06 13.42 -7.40
N PRO A 66 -22.90 14.06 -7.39
CA PRO A 66 -21.95 13.93 -6.29
C PRO A 66 -22.55 14.32 -4.95
N SER A 67 -22.56 13.41 -4.01
CA SER A 67 -22.90 13.65 -2.61
C SER A 67 -21.72 13.24 -1.73
N THR A 68 -21.52 13.92 -0.60
CA THR A 68 -20.41 13.59 0.31
C THR A 68 -20.88 12.58 1.35
N LYS A 69 -20.19 11.44 1.41
CA LYS A 69 -20.33 10.48 2.51
C LYS A 69 -19.11 10.52 3.41
N TYR A 70 -19.34 10.21 4.67
CA TYR A 70 -18.34 10.28 5.72
C TYR A 70 -18.08 8.88 6.27
N TYR A 71 -16.82 8.60 6.63
CA TYR A 71 -16.39 7.28 7.06
C TYR A 71 -15.46 7.34 8.26
N LYS A 72 -15.57 6.33 9.12
CA LYS A 72 -14.65 6.06 10.22
C LYS A 72 -13.87 4.77 9.98
N ILE A 73 -12.60 4.77 10.33
CA ILE A 73 -11.83 3.53 10.48
C ILE A 73 -12.36 2.77 11.70
N ASN A 74 -12.80 1.55 11.48
CA ASN A 74 -13.30 0.67 12.53
C ASN A 74 -12.80 -0.76 12.33
N LEU A 75 -11.65 -1.08 12.90
CA LEU A 75 -11.12 -2.44 12.88
C LEU A 75 -11.90 -3.40 13.79
N LYS A 76 -12.81 -2.89 14.63
CA LYS A 76 -13.69 -3.70 15.48
C LYS A 76 -14.95 -4.17 14.76
N SER A 77 -15.26 -3.60 13.58
CA SER A 77 -16.51 -3.93 12.90
C SER A 77 -16.56 -5.43 12.61
N GLU A 78 -17.72 -6.04 12.76
CA GLU A 78 -17.96 -7.45 12.41
C GLU A 78 -17.63 -7.73 10.95
N ASN A 79 -17.62 -6.69 10.12
CA ASN A 79 -17.28 -6.74 8.71
C ASN A 79 -15.77 -6.77 8.45
N PHE A 80 -14.91 -6.39 9.43
CA PHE A 80 -13.48 -6.35 9.24
C PHE A 80 -12.75 -7.53 9.92
N SER A 81 -13.19 -7.92 11.09
CA SER A 81 -12.60 -9.05 11.81
C SER A 81 -13.40 -10.31 11.54
N THR A 82 -12.96 -11.10 10.57
CA THR A 82 -13.52 -12.44 10.34
C THR A 82 -12.98 -13.50 11.31
N SER A 83 -12.00 -13.14 12.13
CA SER A 83 -11.41 -14.06 13.11
C SER A 83 -12.03 -13.88 14.48
N PRO A 84 -12.65 -14.95 15.03
CA PRO A 84 -13.14 -14.95 16.41
C PRO A 84 -12.02 -14.87 17.46
N ASN A 85 -10.78 -15.03 17.02
CA ASN A 85 -9.60 -15.11 17.87
C ASN A 85 -8.85 -13.77 18.00
N ILE A 86 -9.23 -12.77 17.21
CA ILE A 86 -8.61 -11.42 17.27
C ILE A 86 -9.64 -10.43 17.79
N SER A 87 -9.35 -9.80 18.91
CA SER A 87 -10.11 -8.66 19.40
C SER A 87 -9.35 -7.36 19.17
N TRP A 88 -10.09 -6.31 18.81
CA TRP A 88 -9.54 -4.98 18.54
C TRP A 88 -10.03 -4.00 19.61
N THR A 89 -9.12 -3.18 20.11
CA THR A 89 -9.42 -2.10 21.05
C THR A 89 -8.80 -0.81 20.53
N GLU A 90 -9.61 0.21 20.29
CA GLU A 90 -9.08 1.55 20.02
C GLU A 90 -8.46 2.11 21.31
N VAL A 91 -7.24 2.60 21.22
CA VAL A 91 -6.43 3.06 22.37
C VAL A 91 -5.93 4.49 22.14
N GLY A 92 -5.38 5.11 23.17
CA GLY A 92 -4.84 6.46 23.07
C GLY A 92 -3.44 6.50 22.44
N GLU A 93 -3.01 7.70 22.08
CA GLU A 93 -1.66 7.96 21.55
C GLU A 93 -0.54 7.56 22.53
N ASP A 94 -0.81 7.59 23.81
CA ASP A 94 0.11 7.17 24.87
C ASP A 94 0.51 5.69 24.80
N GLN A 95 -0.27 4.88 24.09
CA GLN A 95 -0.04 3.45 23.90
C GLN A 95 0.55 3.10 22.52
N LYS A 96 0.85 4.08 21.68
CA LYS A 96 1.30 3.89 20.29
C LYS A 96 2.57 3.05 20.12
N ASP A 97 3.39 2.96 21.14
CA ASP A 97 4.68 2.23 21.12
C ASP A 97 4.56 0.80 21.64
N GLU A 98 3.37 0.35 22.03
CA GLU A 98 3.14 -1.05 22.42
C GLU A 98 3.27 -1.96 21.18
N GLN A 99 3.83 -3.17 21.36
CA GLN A 99 4.14 -4.09 20.25
C GLN A 99 2.92 -4.57 19.46
N ASN A 100 1.75 -4.56 20.09
CA ASN A 100 0.50 -4.99 19.50
C ASN A 100 -0.45 -3.82 19.18
N VAL A 101 0.09 -2.60 19.09
CA VAL A 101 -0.66 -1.42 18.66
C VAL A 101 -0.31 -1.07 17.22
N ILE A 102 -1.34 -0.88 16.40
CA ILE A 102 -1.24 -0.46 15.02
C ILE A 102 -1.64 1.01 14.93
N VAL A 103 -0.80 1.80 14.28
CA VAL A 103 -1.02 3.23 14.05
C VAL A 103 -1.51 3.42 12.63
N ILE A 104 -2.72 3.94 12.46
CA ILE A 104 -3.30 4.28 11.16
C ILE A 104 -3.30 5.79 11.02
N SER A 105 -2.43 6.28 10.14
CA SER A 105 -2.39 7.70 9.78
C SER A 105 -3.61 8.07 8.95
N LEU A 106 -4.18 9.23 9.22
CA LEU A 106 -5.40 9.73 8.58
C LEU A 106 -5.15 11.02 7.81
N PRO A 107 -6.00 11.37 6.84
CA PRO A 107 -5.95 12.66 6.19
C PRO A 107 -6.00 13.80 7.21
N GLY A 108 -5.17 14.83 7.01
CA GLY A 108 -5.11 15.98 7.94
C GLY A 108 -4.12 15.81 9.08
N GLY A 109 -3.37 14.71 9.14
CA GLY A 109 -2.27 14.51 10.10
C GLY A 109 -2.70 13.95 11.45
N SER A 110 -3.96 13.56 11.62
CA SER A 110 -4.41 12.78 12.76
C SER A 110 -4.05 11.31 12.60
N ALA A 111 -4.16 10.53 13.68
CA ALA A 111 -3.96 9.09 13.64
C ALA A 111 -4.93 8.38 14.58
N LYS A 112 -5.25 7.15 14.25
CA LYS A 112 -5.93 6.21 15.16
C LYS A 112 -4.99 5.10 15.56
N TYR A 113 -5.22 4.60 16.76
CA TYR A 113 -4.40 3.57 17.38
C TYR A 113 -5.30 2.41 17.75
N PHE A 114 -4.98 1.22 17.24
CA PHE A 114 -5.74 0.01 17.52
C PHE A 114 -4.83 -1.06 18.11
N ARG A 115 -5.13 -1.47 19.34
CA ARG A 115 -4.50 -2.64 19.95
C ARG A 115 -5.24 -3.89 19.50
N TYR A 116 -4.52 -4.90 19.05
CA TYR A 116 -5.04 -6.24 18.81
C TYR A 116 -4.59 -7.19 19.91
N ASP A 117 -5.53 -8.02 20.37
CA ASP A 117 -5.29 -9.09 21.31
C ASP A 117 -5.72 -10.41 20.64
N TYR A 118 -4.81 -11.37 20.64
CA TYR A 118 -5.08 -12.68 20.10
C TYR A 118 -5.36 -13.67 21.24
N GLN A 119 -6.45 -14.40 21.15
CA GLN A 119 -6.81 -15.47 22.07
C GLN A 119 -7.27 -16.68 21.26
N ASN A 120 -6.63 -17.83 21.48
CA ASN A 120 -7.09 -19.08 20.87
C ASN A 120 -8.40 -19.56 21.54
N ASN A 121 -9.50 -18.99 21.10
CA ASN A 121 -10.84 -19.31 21.63
C ASN A 121 -11.54 -20.41 20.82
N ASP A 122 -10.99 -20.81 19.68
CA ASP A 122 -11.55 -21.84 18.80
C ASP A 122 -10.81 -23.17 18.96
N SER A 123 -11.32 -24.05 19.80
CA SER A 123 -10.74 -25.37 20.03
C SER A 123 -10.80 -26.33 18.82
N SER A 124 -11.48 -25.94 17.74
CA SER A 124 -11.51 -26.70 16.49
C SER A 124 -10.31 -26.40 15.57
N ARG A 125 -9.52 -25.38 15.88
CA ARG A 125 -8.32 -25.00 15.13
C ARG A 125 -7.05 -25.40 15.86
N GLU A 126 -6.08 -25.88 15.11
CA GLU A 126 -4.72 -26.03 15.62
C GLU A 126 -4.08 -24.67 15.89
N TYR A 127 -3.14 -24.64 16.83
CA TYR A 127 -2.41 -23.43 17.17
C TYR A 127 -0.91 -23.65 17.03
N PHE A 128 -0.31 -22.99 16.06
CA PHE A 128 1.09 -23.14 15.73
C PHE A 128 1.91 -21.93 16.24
N THR A 129 2.85 -22.19 17.13
CA THR A 129 3.78 -21.17 17.67
C THR A 129 5.19 -21.30 17.13
N SER A 130 5.41 -22.18 16.17
CA SER A 130 6.70 -22.43 15.54
C SER A 130 6.56 -22.63 14.03
N SER A 131 7.67 -22.47 13.30
CA SER A 131 7.67 -22.62 11.84
C SER A 131 7.30 -24.04 11.41
N GLN A 132 6.30 -24.14 10.55
CA GLN A 132 5.85 -25.36 9.92
C GLN A 132 6.53 -25.56 8.56
N ARG A 133 7.20 -26.68 8.35
CA ARG A 133 8.00 -26.94 7.15
C ARG A 133 7.50 -28.11 6.30
N ASP A 134 6.61 -28.91 6.83
CA ASP A 134 6.15 -30.15 6.22
C ASP A 134 4.63 -30.16 5.96
N LEU A 135 4.03 -28.97 5.87
CA LEU A 135 2.61 -28.84 5.55
C LEU A 135 2.31 -29.33 4.12
N SER A 136 1.18 -30.00 3.97
CA SER A 136 0.63 -30.42 2.69
C SER A 136 -0.89 -30.59 2.78
N GLY A 137 -1.58 -30.66 1.64
CA GLY A 137 -3.03 -30.77 1.61
C GLY A 137 -3.74 -29.55 2.18
N ASN A 138 -4.82 -29.77 2.93
CA ASN A 138 -5.61 -28.73 3.56
C ASN A 138 -5.21 -28.57 5.04
N VAL A 139 -4.75 -27.39 5.40
CA VAL A 139 -4.28 -27.03 6.74
C VAL A 139 -5.27 -26.08 7.38
N ILE A 140 -5.72 -26.37 8.58
CA ILE A 140 -6.61 -25.52 9.36
C ILE A 140 -5.93 -25.23 10.70
N GLY A 141 -5.60 -23.97 10.96
CA GLY A 141 -4.98 -23.57 12.21
C GLY A 141 -4.42 -22.16 12.18
N ASP A 142 -4.35 -21.54 13.35
CA ASP A 142 -3.81 -20.20 13.50
C ASP A 142 -2.31 -20.25 13.82
N PHE A 143 -1.56 -19.32 13.25
CA PHE A 143 -0.12 -19.21 13.36
C PHE A 143 0.23 -17.91 14.09
N ALA A 144 0.66 -18.01 15.35
CA ALA A 144 0.88 -16.80 16.13
C ALA A 144 2.16 -16.82 16.98
N GLY A 145 2.85 -15.68 17.02
CA GLY A 145 3.97 -15.42 17.89
C GLY A 145 5.25 -16.20 17.56
N SER A 146 5.35 -16.83 16.40
CA SER A 146 6.56 -17.54 15.99
C SER A 146 7.69 -16.55 15.71
N ARG A 147 8.86 -16.77 16.33
CA ARG A 147 10.08 -16.02 16.10
C ARG A 147 11.18 -16.91 15.57
N GLN A 148 11.73 -16.58 14.43
CA GLN A 148 12.73 -17.39 13.76
C GLN A 148 13.91 -16.52 13.27
N SER A 149 15.07 -17.15 13.15
CA SER A 149 16.22 -16.59 12.45
C SER A 149 16.34 -17.06 11.00
N ALA A 150 15.26 -17.61 10.45
CA ALA A 150 15.18 -18.13 9.10
C ALA A 150 13.82 -17.81 8.46
N SER A 151 13.79 -17.76 7.16
CA SER A 151 12.62 -17.40 6.36
C SER A 151 11.38 -18.23 6.71
N GLY A 152 10.20 -17.60 6.67
CA GLY A 152 8.92 -18.21 6.96
C GLY A 152 8.75 -18.56 8.44
N ALA A 153 8.56 -17.54 9.29
CA ALA A 153 8.46 -17.81 10.73
C ALA A 153 7.26 -18.70 11.08
N ALA A 154 6.17 -18.61 10.34
CA ALA A 154 5.01 -19.49 10.52
C ALA A 154 5.03 -20.65 9.53
N VAL A 155 5.14 -20.38 8.23
CA VAL A 155 5.11 -21.41 7.19
C VAL A 155 6.31 -21.24 6.25
N TYR A 156 7.03 -22.35 6.06
CA TYR A 156 8.06 -22.48 5.04
C TYR A 156 7.63 -23.53 4.02
N ASN A 157 7.23 -23.10 2.82
CA ASN A 157 6.88 -23.98 1.71
C ASN A 157 8.05 -24.07 0.73
N GLY A 158 8.82 -25.14 0.81
CA GLY A 158 10.02 -25.33 -0.01
C GLY A 158 9.72 -25.60 -1.48
N LYS A 159 10.78 -25.56 -2.30
CA LYS A 159 10.71 -25.87 -3.71
C LYS A 159 10.13 -27.29 -3.93
N ASP A 160 9.33 -27.44 -4.99
CA ASP A 160 8.65 -28.68 -5.37
C ASP A 160 7.61 -29.20 -4.36
N ARG A 161 7.27 -28.40 -3.33
CA ARG A 161 6.20 -28.70 -2.39
C ARG A 161 4.88 -28.06 -2.80
N SER A 162 3.78 -28.68 -2.39
CA SER A 162 2.44 -28.17 -2.66
C SER A 162 1.57 -28.24 -1.41
N ILE A 163 0.97 -27.12 -1.07
CA ILE A 163 -0.07 -27.00 -0.05
C ILE A 163 -1.37 -26.65 -0.80
N GLU A 164 -2.43 -27.41 -0.57
CA GLU A 164 -3.71 -27.18 -1.23
C GLU A 164 -4.39 -25.93 -0.69
N SER A 165 -4.54 -25.86 0.63
CA SER A 165 -5.06 -24.65 1.28
C SER A 165 -4.52 -24.47 2.70
N ILE A 166 -4.50 -23.21 3.15
CA ILE A 166 -4.26 -22.82 4.53
C ILE A 166 -5.44 -21.95 4.97
N VAL A 167 -6.10 -22.35 6.05
CA VAL A 167 -7.20 -21.59 6.66
C VAL A 167 -6.81 -21.25 8.09
N GLY A 168 -6.54 -19.97 8.37
CA GLY A 168 -6.16 -19.51 9.71
C GLY A 168 -5.43 -18.18 9.68
N ASP A 169 -5.39 -17.51 10.80
CA ASP A 169 -4.78 -16.21 10.92
C ASP A 169 -3.27 -16.29 11.20
N PHE A 170 -2.54 -15.32 10.69
CA PHE A 170 -1.10 -15.17 10.85
C PHE A 170 -0.81 -13.93 11.70
N ILE A 171 -0.42 -14.11 12.96
CA ILE A 171 -0.39 -13.02 13.91
C ILE A 171 0.99 -12.91 14.56
N HIS A 172 1.60 -11.73 14.43
CA HIS A 172 2.85 -11.39 15.10
C HIS A 172 3.99 -12.42 14.88
N ASN A 173 4.05 -13.01 13.68
CA ASN A 173 5.16 -13.88 13.32
C ASN A 173 6.33 -13.03 12.85
N THR A 174 7.53 -13.33 13.33
CA THR A 174 8.70 -12.48 13.08
C THR A 174 9.89 -13.31 12.61
N VAL A 175 10.48 -12.90 11.50
CA VAL A 175 11.81 -13.32 11.08
C VAL A 175 12.79 -12.23 11.47
N ALA A 176 13.80 -12.58 12.28
CA ALA A 176 14.84 -11.67 12.71
C ALA A 176 16.20 -12.36 12.70
N ALA A 177 17.13 -11.94 11.87
CA ALA A 177 18.49 -12.44 11.87
C ALA A 177 19.52 -11.32 11.62
N THR A 178 20.78 -11.68 11.75
CA THR A 178 21.90 -10.74 11.72
C THR A 178 22.84 -10.91 10.53
N ASP A 179 22.75 -12.04 9.81
CA ASP A 179 23.81 -12.45 8.88
C ASP A 179 23.33 -13.09 7.56
N ARG A 180 22.03 -13.06 7.27
CA ARG A 180 21.46 -13.55 6.00
C ARG A 180 20.18 -12.81 5.63
N PRO A 181 19.80 -12.77 4.32
CA PRO A 181 18.57 -12.14 3.87
C PRO A 181 17.33 -12.75 4.51
N GLU A 182 16.49 -11.91 5.07
CA GLU A 182 15.30 -12.26 5.81
C GLU A 182 14.08 -12.19 4.89
N LYS A 183 13.24 -13.22 4.91
CA LYS A 183 12.16 -13.38 3.94
C LYS A 183 10.89 -13.95 4.57
N GLY A 184 9.74 -13.28 4.36
CA GLY A 184 8.44 -13.76 4.77
C GLY A 184 8.26 -13.89 6.29
N GLY A 185 7.83 -12.82 6.94
CA GLY A 185 7.63 -12.80 8.39
C GLY A 185 6.64 -13.86 8.86
N ALA A 186 5.59 -14.15 8.09
CA ALA A 186 4.72 -15.28 8.31
C ALA A 186 5.02 -16.42 7.31
N ILE A 187 4.87 -16.17 6.01
CA ILE A 187 4.96 -17.21 4.97
C ILE A 187 6.16 -16.92 4.05
N TYR A 188 6.97 -17.95 3.84
CA TYR A 188 7.93 -18.03 2.75
C TYR A 188 7.55 -19.20 1.83
N SER A 189 7.39 -18.95 0.52
CA SER A 189 7.01 -19.99 -0.44
C SER A 189 7.89 -19.98 -1.68
N GLN A 190 8.49 -21.13 -1.97
CA GLN A 190 9.13 -21.46 -3.26
C GLN A 190 8.32 -22.50 -4.05
N GLY A 191 7.35 -23.12 -3.42
CA GLY A 191 6.48 -24.13 -4.01
C GLY A 191 5.12 -23.55 -4.40
N THR A 192 4.14 -24.43 -4.45
CA THR A 192 2.75 -24.05 -4.78
C THR A 192 1.91 -23.97 -3.51
N ILE A 193 1.10 -22.92 -3.38
CA ILE A 193 0.01 -22.83 -2.41
C ILE A 193 -1.26 -22.51 -3.19
N GLY A 194 -2.26 -23.40 -3.12
CA GLY A 194 -3.52 -23.19 -3.86
C GLY A 194 -4.31 -22.00 -3.30
N LYS A 195 -4.58 -21.99 -1.99
CA LYS A 195 -5.33 -20.91 -1.35
C LYS A 195 -4.82 -20.64 0.07
N ILE A 196 -4.83 -19.37 0.43
CA ILE A 196 -4.64 -18.93 1.82
C ILE A 196 -5.88 -18.12 2.21
N SER A 197 -6.52 -18.46 3.35
CA SER A 197 -7.68 -17.74 3.90
C SER A 197 -7.43 -17.41 5.35
N GLY A 198 -7.23 -16.11 5.66
CA GLY A 198 -6.98 -15.62 7.01
C GLY A 198 -6.24 -14.29 7.00
N ASN A 199 -6.30 -13.58 8.11
CA ASN A 199 -5.70 -12.27 8.22
C ASN A 199 -4.21 -12.36 8.58
N PHE A 200 -3.45 -11.37 8.10
CA PHE A 200 -2.05 -11.20 8.41
C PHE A 200 -1.88 -9.94 9.27
N VAL A 201 -1.63 -10.11 10.56
CA VAL A 201 -1.61 -9.00 11.53
C VAL A 201 -0.26 -8.90 12.23
N GLY A 202 0.41 -7.76 12.08
CA GLY A 202 1.64 -7.44 12.79
C GLY A 202 2.82 -8.39 12.50
N ASN A 203 2.82 -9.08 11.36
CA ASN A 203 3.95 -9.94 11.00
C ASN A 203 5.14 -9.10 10.53
N ALA A 204 6.36 -9.58 10.76
CA ALA A 204 7.53 -8.77 10.53
C ALA A 204 8.74 -9.50 9.96
N VAL A 205 9.51 -8.77 9.16
CA VAL A 205 10.90 -9.10 8.86
C VAL A 205 11.80 -7.99 9.34
N VAL A 206 12.73 -8.32 10.23
CA VAL A 206 13.68 -7.36 10.82
C VAL A 206 15.11 -7.83 10.55
N SER A 207 15.82 -7.10 9.72
CA SER A 207 17.25 -7.34 9.45
C SER A 207 18.11 -6.38 10.28
N GLN A 208 19.11 -6.93 10.95
CA GLN A 208 19.96 -6.15 11.87
C GLN A 208 21.34 -5.80 11.30
N LYS A 209 21.80 -6.46 10.23
CA LYS A 209 23.13 -6.19 9.67
C LYS A 209 23.25 -6.76 8.25
N ASP A 210 23.75 -5.91 7.33
CA ASP A 210 24.19 -6.27 5.96
C ASP A 210 23.24 -7.19 5.15
N THR A 211 21.96 -7.20 5.46
CA THR A 211 20.96 -8.04 4.80
C THR A 211 19.65 -7.35 4.54
N HIS A 212 18.97 -7.73 3.46
CA HIS A 212 17.67 -7.17 3.07
C HIS A 212 16.53 -7.75 3.90
N ALA A 213 15.51 -6.95 4.17
CA ALA A 213 14.26 -7.38 4.80
C ALA A 213 13.13 -7.41 3.76
N ASN A 214 12.54 -8.59 3.52
CA ASN A 214 11.60 -8.78 2.42
C ASN A 214 10.32 -9.50 2.83
N GLY A 215 9.15 -8.90 2.52
CA GLY A 215 7.84 -9.46 2.74
C GLY A 215 7.50 -9.64 4.23
N GLY A 216 7.04 -8.59 4.88
CA GLY A 216 6.73 -8.60 6.31
C GLY A 216 5.74 -9.69 6.71
N ALA A 217 4.78 -10.02 5.85
CA ALA A 217 3.89 -11.16 6.01
C ALA A 217 4.24 -12.29 5.03
N VAL A 218 4.19 -12.04 3.72
CA VAL A 218 4.34 -13.06 2.68
C VAL A 218 5.50 -12.75 1.77
N TYR A 219 6.36 -13.74 1.55
CA TYR A 219 7.38 -13.74 0.49
C TYR A 219 7.12 -14.91 -0.45
N ASN A 220 6.80 -14.64 -1.70
CA ASN A 220 6.69 -15.62 -2.78
C ASN A 220 7.98 -15.64 -3.61
N ASP A 221 8.85 -16.59 -3.35
CA ASP A 221 10.18 -16.73 -3.99
C ASP A 221 10.09 -17.66 -5.20
N LYS A 222 9.66 -17.14 -6.35
CA LYS A 222 9.49 -17.89 -7.60
C LYS A 222 8.49 -19.04 -7.51
N GLY A 223 7.68 -19.04 -6.45
CA GLY A 223 6.59 -19.98 -6.25
C GLY A 223 5.31 -19.54 -6.95
N SER A 224 4.25 -20.31 -6.72
CA SER A 224 2.90 -19.98 -7.20
C SER A 224 1.92 -19.98 -6.04
N ILE A 225 1.23 -18.87 -5.83
CA ILE A 225 0.12 -18.76 -4.90
C ILE A 225 -1.15 -18.49 -5.70
N GLY A 226 -2.12 -19.42 -5.66
CA GLY A 226 -3.35 -19.27 -6.43
C GLY A 226 -4.19 -18.10 -5.94
N GLN A 227 -4.47 -18.06 -4.63
CA GLN A 227 -5.31 -17.02 -4.04
C GLN A 227 -4.94 -16.72 -2.58
N ILE A 228 -5.03 -15.45 -2.20
CA ILE A 228 -4.96 -15.00 -0.81
C ILE A 228 -6.26 -14.25 -0.51
N GLU A 229 -6.99 -14.70 0.52
CA GLU A 229 -8.19 -14.06 1.05
C GLU A 229 -7.95 -13.67 2.50
N GLY A 230 -7.84 -12.37 2.77
CA GLY A 230 -7.63 -11.85 4.13
C GLY A 230 -6.90 -10.52 4.13
N ASN A 231 -7.06 -9.80 5.22
CA ASN A 231 -6.50 -8.46 5.36
C ASN A 231 -5.04 -8.50 5.82
N PHE A 232 -4.27 -7.54 5.35
CA PHE A 232 -2.89 -7.31 5.74
C PHE A 232 -2.81 -6.04 6.59
N ILE A 233 -2.60 -6.19 7.90
CA ILE A 233 -2.73 -5.11 8.85
C ILE A 233 -1.45 -4.94 9.67
N GLY A 234 -0.82 -3.78 9.57
CA GLY A 234 0.34 -3.43 10.37
C GLY A 234 1.55 -4.36 10.18
N ASN A 235 1.64 -5.08 9.06
CA ASN A 235 2.83 -5.88 8.78
C ASN A 235 3.99 -4.96 8.39
N TYR A 236 5.23 -5.37 8.70
CA TYR A 236 6.34 -4.48 8.40
C TYR A 236 7.64 -5.18 8.03
N THR A 237 8.44 -4.48 7.24
CA THR A 237 9.83 -4.80 6.99
C THR A 237 10.73 -3.69 7.49
N MET A 238 11.79 -4.03 8.17
CA MET A 238 12.78 -3.09 8.66
C MET A 238 14.19 -3.63 8.41
N ALA A 239 14.99 -2.86 7.68
CA ALA A 239 16.40 -3.15 7.49
C ALA A 239 17.27 -2.12 8.24
N SER A 240 18.41 -2.55 8.72
CA SER A 240 19.45 -1.66 9.23
C SER A 240 20.30 -1.08 8.11
N GLU A 241 21.34 -0.37 8.46
CA GLU A 241 22.30 0.35 7.62
C GLU A 241 22.59 -0.35 6.28
N TYR A 242 22.56 0.42 5.19
CA TYR A 242 22.96 0.03 3.81
C TYR A 242 22.12 -1.06 3.13
N ASN A 243 21.04 -1.51 3.71
CA ASN A 243 20.21 -2.57 3.14
C ASN A 243 18.79 -2.15 2.87
N SER A 244 18.23 -2.67 1.77
CA SER A 244 16.87 -2.36 1.37
C SER A 244 15.85 -3.13 2.20
N ALA A 245 14.72 -2.50 2.46
CA ALA A 245 13.53 -3.13 2.96
C ALA A 245 12.44 -3.08 1.89
N ASN A 246 11.71 -4.17 1.71
CA ASN A 246 10.81 -4.32 0.58
C ASN A 246 9.51 -5.04 0.96
N GLY A 247 8.36 -4.50 0.52
CA GLY A 247 7.05 -5.08 0.73
C GLY A 247 6.70 -5.31 2.20
N GLY A 248 6.18 -4.29 2.87
CA GLY A 248 5.82 -4.38 4.28
C GLY A 248 4.85 -5.51 4.60
N ALA A 249 3.98 -5.86 3.65
CA ALA A 249 3.12 -7.04 3.72
C ALA A 249 3.57 -8.13 2.75
N VAL A 250 3.61 -7.84 1.45
CA VAL A 250 3.84 -8.84 0.39
C VAL A 250 5.06 -8.49 -0.45
N TYR A 251 5.95 -9.45 -0.62
CA TYR A 251 7.03 -9.42 -1.60
C TYR A 251 6.83 -10.56 -2.59
N ASN A 252 6.70 -10.25 -3.87
CA ASN A 252 6.41 -11.25 -4.90
C ASN A 252 7.51 -11.31 -5.98
N GLU A 253 8.20 -12.43 -6.07
CA GLU A 253 9.12 -12.83 -7.15
C GLU A 253 8.58 -14.02 -7.96
N GLY A 254 7.31 -14.34 -7.86
CA GLY A 254 6.67 -15.44 -8.56
C GLY A 254 5.24 -15.06 -8.97
N LYS A 255 4.41 -16.05 -9.17
CA LYS A 255 3.04 -15.82 -9.57
C LYS A 255 2.09 -15.79 -8.36
N ILE A 256 1.27 -14.73 -8.25
CA ILE A 256 0.09 -14.70 -7.38
C ILE A 256 -1.14 -14.48 -8.27
N GLY A 257 -2.10 -15.41 -8.25
CA GLY A 257 -3.31 -15.28 -9.06
C GLY A 257 -4.21 -14.16 -8.53
N LYS A 258 -4.61 -14.21 -7.27
CA LYS A 258 -5.51 -13.20 -6.72
C LYS A 258 -5.20 -12.86 -5.26
N ILE A 259 -5.34 -11.58 -4.91
CA ILE A 259 -5.35 -11.11 -3.52
C ILE A 259 -6.68 -10.38 -3.29
N ASN A 260 -7.45 -10.85 -2.30
CA ASN A 260 -8.68 -10.24 -1.83
C ASN A 260 -8.51 -9.84 -0.37
N GLY A 261 -8.42 -8.56 -0.08
CA GLY A 261 -8.28 -8.05 1.29
C GLY A 261 -7.62 -6.69 1.34
N ASP A 262 -7.93 -5.95 2.38
CA ASP A 262 -7.41 -4.60 2.58
C ASP A 262 -5.96 -4.63 3.11
N PHE A 263 -5.19 -3.63 2.71
CA PHE A 263 -3.84 -3.37 3.17
C PHE A 263 -3.84 -2.12 4.05
N VAL A 264 -3.75 -2.30 5.36
CA VAL A 264 -3.90 -1.21 6.33
C VAL A 264 -2.63 -1.04 7.14
N ALA A 265 -2.06 0.17 7.13
CA ALA A 265 -0.91 0.55 7.93
C ALA A 265 0.33 -0.36 7.81
N ASN A 266 0.51 -1.02 6.66
CA ASN A 266 1.74 -1.79 6.44
C ASN A 266 2.91 -0.85 6.18
N LYS A 267 4.11 -1.26 6.63
CA LYS A 267 5.25 -0.36 6.66
C LYS A 267 6.55 -1.00 6.18
N THR A 268 7.31 -0.23 5.44
CA THR A 268 8.67 -0.58 5.01
C THR A 268 9.63 0.54 5.44
N SER A 269 10.71 0.21 6.12
CA SER A 269 11.66 1.22 6.58
C SER A 269 13.12 0.76 6.60
N THR A 270 14.03 1.69 6.35
CA THR A 270 15.47 1.50 6.54
C THR A 270 16.12 2.79 7.03
N ALA A 271 17.31 2.67 7.60
CA ALA A 271 18.09 3.84 8.01
C ALA A 271 18.84 4.48 6.82
N GLU A 272 19.47 3.69 5.95
CA GLU A 272 20.43 4.22 4.97
C GLU A 272 20.39 3.50 3.62
N SER A 273 19.21 3.18 3.08
CA SER A 273 19.08 2.52 1.78
C SER A 273 17.73 2.78 1.10
N TYR A 274 17.46 2.04 0.04
CA TYR A 274 16.22 2.13 -0.70
C TYR A 274 15.10 1.38 0.02
N VAL A 275 13.88 1.93 -0.05
CA VAL A 275 12.65 1.32 0.47
C VAL A 275 11.60 1.24 -0.62
N TYR A 276 10.95 0.08 -0.71
CA TYR A 276 10.03 -0.21 -1.79
C TYR A 276 8.73 -0.85 -1.28
N GLY A 277 7.58 -0.29 -1.70
CA GLY A 277 6.26 -0.84 -1.44
C GLY A 277 5.92 -1.00 0.04
N GLY A 278 5.25 -0.04 0.63
CA GLY A 278 4.84 -0.09 2.04
C GLY A 278 3.94 -1.28 2.35
N ALA A 279 3.10 -1.68 1.39
CA ALA A 279 2.34 -2.91 1.44
C ALA A 279 2.88 -3.97 0.48
N ILE A 280 2.99 -3.66 -0.81
CA ILE A 280 3.34 -4.64 -1.86
C ILE A 280 4.58 -4.19 -2.63
N PHE A 281 5.54 -5.09 -2.77
CA PHE A 281 6.63 -5.01 -3.73
C PHE A 281 6.51 -6.16 -4.73
N ASN A 282 6.30 -5.83 -6.01
CA ASN A 282 6.08 -6.82 -7.07
C ASN A 282 7.22 -6.81 -8.09
N LEU A 283 7.84 -7.98 -8.30
CA LEU A 283 8.91 -8.23 -9.28
C LEU A 283 8.50 -9.22 -10.39
N ASP A 284 7.32 -9.84 -10.29
CA ASP A 284 6.83 -10.78 -11.29
C ASP A 284 5.33 -10.52 -11.54
N THR A 285 4.47 -11.50 -11.39
CA THR A 285 3.08 -11.38 -11.79
C THR A 285 2.11 -11.48 -10.60
N ILE A 286 1.20 -10.51 -10.50
CA ILE A 286 -0.02 -10.59 -9.71
C ILE A 286 -1.19 -10.37 -10.67
N ASP A 287 -2.04 -11.39 -10.86
CA ASP A 287 -3.13 -11.27 -11.86
C ASP A 287 -4.18 -10.23 -11.42
N THR A 288 -4.59 -10.26 -10.14
CA THR A 288 -5.60 -9.31 -9.62
C THR A 288 -5.39 -8.99 -8.14
N ILE A 289 -5.57 -7.75 -7.77
CA ILE A 289 -5.64 -7.29 -6.38
C ILE A 289 -6.99 -6.58 -6.19
N ASN A 290 -7.77 -7.04 -5.21
CA ASN A 290 -9.02 -6.42 -4.80
C ASN A 290 -8.92 -6.07 -3.30
N GLY A 291 -8.78 -4.80 -2.99
CA GLY A 291 -8.67 -4.34 -1.61
C GLY A 291 -8.18 -2.91 -1.51
N ASN A 292 -8.54 -2.24 -0.44
CA ASN A 292 -8.15 -0.87 -0.22
C ASN A 292 -6.75 -0.79 0.40
N PHE A 293 -6.05 0.28 0.10
CA PHE A 293 -4.72 0.58 0.62
C PHE A 293 -4.80 1.83 1.50
N ILE A 294 -4.74 1.65 2.81
CA ILE A 294 -5.00 2.74 3.78
C ILE A 294 -3.78 2.93 4.68
N GLY A 295 -3.19 4.11 4.66
CA GLY A 295 -2.12 4.49 5.56
C GLY A 295 -0.85 3.65 5.46
N ASN A 296 -0.61 2.98 4.32
CA ASN A 296 0.64 2.24 4.12
C ASN A 296 1.80 3.19 3.87
N SER A 297 3.02 2.81 4.27
CA SER A 297 4.13 3.74 4.19
C SER A 297 5.48 3.12 3.89
N VAL A 298 6.30 3.88 3.19
CA VAL A 298 7.74 3.65 3.07
C VAL A 298 8.51 4.83 3.66
N SER A 299 9.58 4.57 4.41
CA SER A 299 10.39 5.64 5.01
C SER A 299 11.86 5.30 5.08
N THR A 300 12.72 6.26 4.74
CA THR A 300 14.16 6.17 4.89
C THR A 300 14.75 7.48 5.41
N SER A 301 15.83 7.40 6.19
CA SER A 301 16.44 8.56 6.84
C SER A 301 17.89 8.88 6.41
N GLY A 302 18.51 8.01 5.61
CA GLY A 302 19.94 8.12 5.29
C GLY A 302 20.26 8.82 3.98
N TYR A 303 21.57 9.06 3.78
CA TYR A 303 22.13 9.63 2.55
C TYR A 303 21.91 8.72 1.34
N TYR A 304 21.57 9.32 0.19
CA TYR A 304 21.29 8.60 -1.06
C TYR A 304 20.22 7.52 -0.97
N SER A 305 19.30 7.68 -0.04
CA SER A 305 18.25 6.72 0.23
C SER A 305 16.93 7.17 -0.38
N TYR A 306 16.32 6.33 -1.20
CA TYR A 306 15.12 6.66 -1.96
C TYR A 306 13.92 5.86 -1.46
N ALA A 307 12.74 6.49 -1.50
CA ALA A 307 11.48 5.89 -1.08
C ALA A 307 10.52 5.76 -2.28
N TYR A 308 10.01 4.55 -2.52
CA TYR A 308 9.22 4.23 -3.71
C TYR A 308 7.92 3.50 -3.36
N GLY A 309 6.77 4.08 -3.72
CA GLY A 309 5.45 3.48 -3.58
C GLY A 309 5.04 3.28 -2.13
N GLY A 310 4.38 4.26 -1.53
CA GLY A 310 3.92 4.18 -0.13
C GLY A 310 3.04 2.96 0.13
N ALA A 311 2.26 2.51 -0.85
CA ALA A 311 1.52 1.25 -0.81
C ALA A 311 2.11 0.21 -1.78
N VAL A 312 2.19 0.50 -3.06
CA VAL A 312 2.55 -0.47 -4.11
C VAL A 312 3.77 -0.01 -4.89
N HIS A 313 4.73 -0.89 -5.05
CA HIS A 313 5.83 -0.75 -6.00
C HIS A 313 5.77 -1.90 -7.02
N ASN A 314 5.61 -1.56 -8.30
CA ASN A 314 5.63 -2.48 -9.43
C ASN A 314 6.87 -2.21 -10.29
N THR A 315 7.77 -3.19 -10.40
CA THR A 315 9.07 -3.02 -11.09
C THR A 315 8.94 -3.09 -12.61
N SER A 316 10.00 -2.76 -13.36
CA SER A 316 9.98 -2.63 -14.82
C SER A 316 9.56 -3.91 -15.57
N ASP A 317 9.91 -5.07 -15.07
CA ASP A 317 9.64 -6.35 -15.73
C ASP A 317 8.44 -7.09 -15.13
N SER A 318 7.67 -6.42 -14.27
CA SER A 318 6.58 -7.01 -13.53
C SER A 318 5.20 -6.59 -14.05
N THR A 319 4.20 -7.41 -13.71
CA THR A 319 2.82 -7.16 -14.10
C THR A 319 1.88 -7.26 -12.90
N ILE A 320 1.00 -6.27 -12.77
CA ILE A 320 -0.24 -6.36 -12.00
C ILE A 320 -1.37 -6.24 -13.01
N GLY A 321 -2.17 -7.31 -13.21
CA GLY A 321 -3.22 -7.30 -14.23
C GLY A 321 -4.29 -6.27 -13.90
N ASN A 322 -4.93 -6.38 -12.73
CA ASN A 322 -5.91 -5.42 -12.26
C ASN A 322 -5.66 -5.04 -10.80
N LEU A 323 -5.77 -3.76 -10.51
CA LEU A 323 -5.58 -3.19 -9.19
C LEU A 323 -6.85 -2.43 -8.80
N HIS A 324 -7.74 -3.11 -8.06
CA HIS A 324 -9.03 -2.59 -7.64
C HIS A 324 -8.99 -2.23 -6.16
N GLY A 325 -9.31 -0.99 -5.84
CA GLY A 325 -9.42 -0.51 -4.46
C GLY A 325 -8.95 0.92 -4.31
N ASN A 326 -9.35 1.54 -3.23
CA ASN A 326 -9.04 2.93 -2.94
C ASN A 326 -7.68 3.05 -2.27
N PHE A 327 -6.95 4.09 -2.62
CA PHE A 327 -5.66 4.44 -2.05
C PHE A 327 -5.82 5.69 -1.19
N ILE A 328 -5.82 5.53 0.12
CA ILE A 328 -6.12 6.60 1.08
C ILE A 328 -4.93 6.82 2.00
N ASN A 329 -4.41 8.04 2.00
CA ASN A 329 -3.36 8.50 2.90
C ASN A 329 -2.11 7.60 2.94
N ASN A 330 -1.72 6.99 1.80
CA ASN A 330 -0.46 6.27 1.71
C ASN A 330 0.70 7.27 1.55
N PHE A 331 1.88 6.87 2.01
CA PHE A 331 2.97 7.81 2.19
C PHE A 331 4.34 7.26 1.79
N ALA A 332 5.11 8.05 1.04
CA ALA A 332 6.52 7.79 0.77
C ALA A 332 7.39 8.94 1.29
N PHE A 333 8.37 8.63 2.14
CA PHE A 333 9.24 9.60 2.79
C PHE A 333 10.72 9.28 2.61
N SER A 334 11.50 10.30 2.23
CA SER A 334 12.95 10.27 2.25
C SER A 334 13.51 11.50 2.96
N ALA A 335 14.29 11.31 4.02
CA ALA A 335 14.87 12.43 4.75
C ALA A 335 15.98 13.15 3.96
N ASP A 336 16.68 12.47 3.06
CA ASP A 336 17.92 13.01 2.47
C ASP A 336 18.01 12.87 0.94
N SER A 337 17.08 12.17 0.32
CA SER A 337 17.04 11.98 -1.13
C SER A 337 15.65 12.26 -1.70
N SER A 338 15.17 11.40 -2.60
CA SER A 338 13.86 11.61 -3.24
C SER A 338 12.84 10.57 -2.81
N ALA A 339 11.57 10.94 -2.91
CA ALA A 339 10.42 10.10 -2.68
C ALA A 339 9.50 10.10 -3.91
N TYR A 340 8.96 8.93 -4.28
CA TYR A 340 8.23 8.72 -5.49
C TYR A 340 6.96 7.89 -5.27
N GLY A 341 5.80 8.38 -5.74
CA GLY A 341 4.53 7.70 -5.65
C GLY A 341 4.06 7.47 -4.21
N GLY A 342 3.34 8.40 -3.64
CA GLY A 342 2.83 8.31 -2.27
C GLY A 342 1.96 7.08 -2.05
N ALA A 343 1.21 6.63 -3.07
CA ALA A 343 0.53 5.37 -3.10
C ALA A 343 1.21 4.36 -4.02
N ILE A 344 1.39 4.70 -5.31
CA ILE A 344 1.83 3.77 -6.34
C ILE A 344 3.11 4.30 -7.02
N TYR A 345 4.13 3.46 -7.05
CA TYR A 345 5.24 3.58 -7.99
C TYR A 345 5.12 2.48 -9.05
N ASN A 346 5.02 2.87 -10.32
CA ASN A 346 4.90 1.92 -11.42
C ASN A 346 5.98 2.15 -12.48
N ALA A 347 6.82 1.15 -12.69
CA ALA A 347 7.76 1.09 -13.80
C ALA A 347 7.46 -0.06 -14.77
N GLY A 348 6.57 -0.97 -14.38
CA GLY A 348 6.15 -2.14 -15.15
C GLY A 348 4.77 -1.98 -15.78
N ASN A 349 4.05 -3.08 -15.88
CA ASN A 349 2.70 -3.09 -16.41
C ASN A 349 1.67 -3.17 -15.29
N ILE A 350 0.76 -2.19 -15.22
CA ILE A 350 -0.48 -2.29 -14.47
C ILE A 350 -1.62 -2.15 -15.48
N GLY A 351 -2.37 -3.25 -15.71
CA GLY A 351 -3.39 -3.29 -16.75
C GLY A 351 -4.51 -2.29 -16.50
N SER A 352 -5.05 -2.23 -15.26
CA SER A 352 -5.98 -1.17 -14.86
C SER A 352 -5.91 -0.86 -13.38
N VAL A 353 -6.16 0.39 -13.04
CA VAL A 353 -6.41 0.85 -11.67
C VAL A 353 -7.86 1.30 -11.59
N SER A 354 -8.62 0.76 -10.65
CA SER A 354 -9.99 1.24 -10.41
C SER A 354 -10.17 1.49 -8.92
N GLY A 355 -10.28 2.75 -8.56
CA GLY A 355 -10.41 3.19 -7.18
C GLY A 355 -10.00 4.64 -7.03
N ASP A 356 -10.23 5.15 -5.88
CA ASP A 356 -10.00 6.55 -5.58
C ASP A 356 -8.58 6.76 -5.04
N LEU A 357 -7.97 7.87 -5.40
CA LEU A 357 -6.64 8.25 -4.95
C LEU A 357 -6.78 9.50 -4.08
N ILE A 358 -6.76 9.34 -2.75
CA ILE A 358 -7.13 10.41 -1.82
C ILE A 358 -6.05 10.64 -0.78
N ALA A 359 -5.64 11.90 -0.65
CA ALA A 359 -4.72 12.37 0.37
C ALA A 359 -3.40 11.58 0.46
N ASN A 360 -3.01 10.86 -0.60
CA ASN A 360 -1.70 10.22 -0.63
C ASN A 360 -0.60 11.26 -0.80
N HIS A 361 0.57 11.00 -0.27
CA HIS A 361 1.60 12.02 -0.37
C HIS A 361 3.03 11.48 -0.42
N THR A 362 3.90 12.24 -1.03
CA THR A 362 5.34 12.06 -0.99
C THR A 362 5.99 13.23 -0.28
N SER A 363 6.99 12.95 0.55
CA SER A 363 7.80 13.99 1.17
C SER A 363 9.29 13.68 1.09
N ALA A 364 10.06 14.68 0.74
CA ALA A 364 11.51 14.59 0.60
C ALA A 364 12.20 15.81 1.18
N SER A 365 13.05 15.63 2.20
CA SER A 365 13.81 16.75 2.75
C SER A 365 15.09 17.06 1.96
N GLY A 366 15.64 16.10 1.23
CA GLY A 366 16.89 16.27 0.48
C GLY A 366 16.71 16.75 -0.96
N LEU A 367 15.95 16.04 -1.77
CA LEU A 367 15.93 16.24 -3.21
C LEU A 367 14.52 16.51 -3.77
N LEU A 368 13.81 15.48 -4.28
CA LEU A 368 12.54 15.64 -4.96
C LEU A 368 11.45 14.73 -4.39
N ALA A 369 10.26 15.26 -4.24
CA ALA A 369 9.04 14.50 -4.01
C ALA A 369 8.20 14.53 -5.28
N LEU A 370 7.89 13.38 -5.89
CA LEU A 370 7.19 13.29 -7.17
C LEU A 370 6.01 12.31 -7.10
N GLY A 371 4.86 12.70 -7.65
CA GLY A 371 3.63 11.91 -7.67
C GLY A 371 3.06 11.68 -6.28
N GLY A 372 2.25 12.60 -5.79
CA GLY A 372 1.63 12.51 -4.47
C GLY A 372 0.83 11.23 -4.30
N ALA A 373 0.07 10.82 -5.32
CA ALA A 373 -0.53 9.50 -5.38
C ALA A 373 0.31 8.54 -6.25
N VAL A 374 0.58 8.88 -7.49
CA VAL A 374 1.17 7.98 -8.47
C VAL A 374 2.41 8.58 -9.13
N TYR A 375 3.48 7.80 -9.16
CA TYR A 375 4.60 8.00 -10.07
C TYR A 375 4.62 6.85 -11.06
N THR A 376 4.65 7.13 -12.36
CA THR A 376 4.74 6.09 -13.38
C THR A 376 5.69 6.44 -14.50
N SER A 377 6.44 5.45 -14.99
CA SER A 377 7.24 5.52 -16.21
C SER A 377 6.68 4.65 -17.35
N SER A 378 5.48 4.10 -17.17
CA SER A 378 4.81 3.20 -18.10
C SER A 378 3.37 3.66 -18.36
N ASP A 379 2.76 3.11 -19.39
CA ASP A 379 1.35 3.33 -19.67
C ASP A 379 0.50 2.91 -18.48
N MET A 380 -0.60 3.62 -18.25
CA MET A 380 -1.47 3.37 -17.12
C MET A 380 -2.92 3.70 -17.46
N THR A 381 -3.85 2.79 -17.15
CA THR A 381 -5.29 3.00 -17.35
C THR A 381 -5.98 3.13 -16.01
N PHE A 382 -6.73 4.21 -15.82
CA PHE A 382 -7.60 4.45 -14.69
C PHE A 382 -9.05 4.20 -15.12
N SER A 383 -9.66 3.10 -14.66
CA SER A 383 -11.02 2.72 -15.03
C SER A 383 -12.03 3.19 -14.00
N ALA A 384 -13.09 3.86 -14.46
CA ALA A 384 -14.20 4.28 -13.60
C ALA A 384 -15.02 3.08 -13.11
N GLY A 385 -15.16 2.03 -13.95
CA GLY A 385 -15.86 0.80 -13.57
C GLY A 385 -17.33 1.03 -13.20
N GLY A 386 -18.04 1.88 -13.92
CA GLY A 386 -19.45 2.21 -13.66
C GLY A 386 -19.69 3.18 -12.49
N LYS A 387 -18.64 3.84 -12.00
CA LYS A 387 -18.71 4.69 -10.80
C LYS A 387 -18.08 6.06 -11.02
N VAL A 388 -18.40 7.00 -10.15
CA VAL A 388 -17.63 8.26 -10.07
C VAL A 388 -16.38 8.01 -9.25
N ARG A 389 -15.22 8.33 -9.80
CA ARG A 389 -13.90 8.17 -9.17
C ARG A 389 -13.18 9.50 -9.07
N THR A 390 -12.28 9.64 -8.09
CA THR A 390 -11.55 10.89 -7.91
C THR A 390 -10.07 10.70 -7.62
N ILE A 391 -9.34 11.72 -8.03
CA ILE A 391 -7.96 11.97 -7.62
C ILE A 391 -7.98 13.32 -6.89
N SER A 392 -7.81 13.32 -5.58
CA SER A 392 -7.98 14.52 -4.77
C SER A 392 -7.15 14.60 -3.51
N GLY A 393 -6.62 15.77 -3.22
CA GLY A 393 -5.88 16.07 -2.00
C GLY A 393 -4.53 15.38 -1.92
N ASN A 394 -4.07 14.75 -3.01
CA ASN A 394 -2.74 14.16 -3.07
C ASN A 394 -1.70 15.26 -3.24
N TYR A 395 -0.55 15.13 -2.57
CA TYR A 395 0.44 16.19 -2.63
C TYR A 395 1.87 15.66 -2.56
N THR A 396 2.76 16.49 -3.07
CA THR A 396 4.21 16.35 -2.90
C THR A 396 4.72 17.48 -2.01
N GLU A 397 5.73 17.20 -1.20
CA GLU A 397 6.37 18.23 -0.37
C GLU A 397 7.89 18.03 -0.38
N ASP A 398 8.63 19.01 -0.84
CA ASP A 398 10.09 19.01 -0.78
C ASP A 398 10.65 20.39 -0.43
N THR A 399 11.92 20.42 -0.01
CA THR A 399 12.59 21.65 0.42
C THR A 399 12.78 22.69 -0.70
N LYS A 400 12.70 22.27 -1.97
CA LYS A 400 12.93 23.16 -3.12
C LYS A 400 11.64 23.77 -3.65
N ARG A 401 10.55 23.01 -3.64
CA ARG A 401 9.28 23.39 -4.27
C ARG A 401 8.17 23.66 -3.26
N GLY A 402 8.39 23.25 -1.98
CA GLY A 402 7.36 23.29 -0.97
C GLY A 402 6.25 22.28 -1.25
N LYS A 403 5.06 22.53 -0.70
CA LYS A 403 3.89 21.67 -0.89
C LYS A 403 3.21 21.98 -2.22
N ASN A 404 2.99 20.95 -3.03
CA ASN A 404 2.28 21.04 -4.30
C ASN A 404 1.23 19.92 -4.41
N TYR A 405 0.00 20.26 -4.79
CA TYR A 405 -1.06 19.29 -5.03
C TYR A 405 -0.87 18.62 -6.38
N ASN A 406 -0.09 17.55 -6.40
CA ASN A 406 0.28 16.78 -7.57
C ASN A 406 -0.18 15.34 -7.36
N GLY A 407 -1.26 14.95 -8.01
CA GLY A 407 -1.81 13.60 -7.94
C GLY A 407 -0.95 12.60 -8.69
N LEU A 408 -0.61 12.91 -9.94
CA LEU A 408 0.12 12.02 -10.83
C LEU A 408 1.39 12.68 -11.36
N PHE A 409 2.49 11.93 -11.35
CA PHE A 409 3.72 12.29 -12.04
C PHE A 409 4.09 11.22 -13.07
N VAL A 410 4.24 11.64 -14.34
CA VAL A 410 4.57 10.76 -15.47
C VAL A 410 6.00 10.99 -15.90
N TYR A 411 6.83 9.98 -15.74
CA TYR A 411 8.26 10.03 -16.07
C TYR A 411 8.56 9.33 -17.39
N LYS A 412 9.27 10.02 -18.26
CA LYS A 412 9.69 9.44 -19.54
C LYS A 412 11.03 8.74 -19.41
N LEU A 413 11.01 7.42 -19.39
CA LEU A 413 12.22 6.59 -19.34
C LEU A 413 12.74 6.19 -20.72
N SER A 414 11.88 6.08 -21.74
CA SER A 414 12.20 5.56 -23.08
C SER A 414 11.98 6.59 -24.19
N SER A 415 12.20 6.19 -25.44
CA SER A 415 11.91 7.01 -26.62
C SER A 415 10.40 7.21 -26.83
N SER A 416 9.55 6.30 -26.37
CA SER A 416 8.09 6.44 -26.41
C SER A 416 7.60 7.26 -25.21
N LEU A 417 6.52 8.00 -25.44
CA LEU A 417 5.83 8.74 -24.37
C LEU A 417 4.87 7.78 -23.65
N PRO A 418 4.90 7.71 -22.32
CA PRO A 418 3.87 6.99 -21.59
C PRO A 418 2.48 7.58 -21.84
N THR A 419 1.47 6.73 -21.89
CA THR A 419 0.07 7.12 -22.05
C THR A 419 -0.69 6.89 -20.75
N ILE A 420 -1.33 7.95 -20.26
CA ILE A 420 -2.26 7.89 -19.13
C ILE A 420 -3.67 7.91 -19.70
N THR A 421 -4.43 6.86 -19.46
CA THR A 421 -5.81 6.74 -19.95
C THR A 421 -6.78 6.82 -18.78
N PHE A 422 -7.77 7.72 -18.88
CA PHE A 422 -8.94 7.73 -18.01
C PHE A 422 -10.10 7.10 -18.79
N ASP A 423 -10.55 5.94 -18.34
CA ASP A 423 -11.55 5.13 -19.01
C ASP A 423 -12.88 5.15 -18.21
N THR A 424 -13.95 5.53 -18.91
CA THR A 424 -15.32 5.54 -18.41
C THR A 424 -16.20 4.51 -19.12
N ALA A 425 -15.62 3.57 -19.85
CA ALA A 425 -16.37 2.50 -20.48
C ALA A 425 -17.12 1.66 -19.43
N GLY A 426 -18.36 1.29 -19.75
CA GLY A 426 -19.25 0.66 -18.77
C GLY A 426 -19.92 1.64 -17.81
N GLY A 427 -19.81 2.95 -18.06
CA GLY A 427 -20.37 4.02 -17.23
C GLY A 427 -19.41 4.58 -16.18
N GLY A 428 -19.88 5.58 -15.45
CA GLY A 428 -19.11 6.25 -14.40
C GLY A 428 -18.36 7.49 -14.88
N ALA A 429 -17.52 8.04 -14.01
CA ALA A 429 -16.83 9.30 -14.27
C ALA A 429 -15.52 9.40 -13.51
N TRP A 430 -14.66 10.32 -13.94
CA TRP A 430 -13.48 10.76 -13.22
C TRP A 430 -13.57 12.22 -12.84
N VAL A 431 -13.23 12.53 -11.59
CA VAL A 431 -13.07 13.88 -11.05
C VAL A 431 -11.62 14.05 -10.60
N ILE A 432 -10.88 14.90 -11.28
CA ILE A 432 -9.45 15.09 -11.04
C ILE A 432 -9.24 16.49 -10.47
N ASN A 433 -8.94 16.57 -9.20
CA ASN A 433 -8.74 17.81 -8.47
C ASN A 433 -7.26 18.14 -8.24
N ASP A 434 -6.38 17.21 -8.50
CA ASP A 434 -4.93 17.41 -8.35
C ASP A 434 -4.26 17.56 -9.72
N ASN A 435 -3.06 18.13 -9.74
CA ASN A 435 -2.28 18.25 -10.96
C ASN A 435 -1.85 16.91 -11.53
N ILE A 436 -1.78 16.81 -12.84
CA ILE A 436 -1.09 15.78 -13.59
C ILE A 436 0.16 16.39 -14.22
N GLU A 437 1.32 15.93 -13.84
CA GLU A 437 2.60 16.47 -14.29
C GLU A 437 3.42 15.44 -15.06
N GLY A 438 4.10 15.89 -16.11
CA GLY A 438 5.15 15.11 -16.78
C GLY A 438 6.52 15.78 -16.60
N GLY A 439 7.56 14.98 -16.45
CA GLY A 439 8.88 15.52 -16.23
C GLY A 439 10.00 14.49 -16.22
N THR A 440 11.18 14.95 -15.88
CA THR A 440 12.32 14.12 -15.52
C THR A 440 12.65 14.33 -14.05
N ASP A 441 13.10 13.28 -13.37
CA ASP A 441 13.60 13.34 -12.01
C ASP A 441 15.07 13.81 -11.94
N ASN A 442 15.61 14.35 -13.04
CA ASN A 442 16.99 14.79 -13.07
C ASN A 442 17.17 16.07 -12.22
N LEU A 443 17.85 15.89 -11.10
CA LEU A 443 18.19 16.90 -10.09
C LEU A 443 18.90 18.14 -10.62
N PHE A 444 19.66 18.00 -11.72
CA PHE A 444 20.53 19.03 -12.28
C PHE A 444 19.85 19.81 -13.40
N SER A 445 18.68 19.39 -13.85
CA SER A 445 17.96 20.03 -14.95
C SER A 445 16.53 20.38 -14.57
N VAL A 446 16.38 21.31 -13.65
CA VAL A 446 15.10 21.98 -13.39
C VAL A 446 14.70 22.68 -14.66
N GLY A 447 13.81 22.09 -15.48
CA GLY A 447 13.35 22.71 -16.71
C GLY A 447 13.22 21.81 -17.92
N TYR A 448 13.66 20.55 -17.88
CA TYR A 448 13.35 19.62 -18.97
C TYR A 448 11.91 19.13 -18.82
N LYS A 449 11.05 19.73 -19.64
CA LYS A 449 9.67 19.29 -19.80
C LYS A 449 9.67 18.02 -20.64
N THR A 450 9.38 16.88 -20.03
CA THR A 450 9.06 15.67 -20.77
C THR A 450 7.57 15.60 -20.99
N GLN A 451 7.19 15.21 -22.19
CA GLN A 451 5.81 15.05 -22.57
C GLN A 451 5.30 13.66 -22.15
N TYR A 452 4.01 13.51 -22.02
CA TYR A 452 3.29 12.24 -21.90
C TYR A 452 2.00 12.38 -22.71
N ASN A 453 1.36 11.25 -23.05
CA ASN A 453 0.07 11.27 -23.72
C ASN A 453 -1.04 11.16 -22.67
N LEU A 454 -2.12 11.92 -22.85
CA LEU A 454 -3.31 11.84 -22.02
C LEU A 454 -4.48 11.43 -22.90
N SER A 455 -5.12 10.33 -22.57
CA SER A 455 -6.23 9.75 -23.32
C SER A 455 -7.48 9.65 -22.44
N PHE A 456 -8.62 9.96 -23.02
CA PHE A 456 -9.93 9.86 -22.39
C PHE A 456 -10.77 8.90 -23.23
N THR A 457 -11.26 7.83 -22.64
CA THR A 457 -12.03 6.80 -23.33
C THR A 457 -13.36 6.55 -22.63
N GLY A 458 -14.36 6.12 -23.41
CA GLY A 458 -15.69 5.76 -22.93
C GLY A 458 -16.49 5.14 -24.07
N ASP A 459 -17.56 4.43 -23.76
CA ASP A 459 -18.43 3.80 -24.75
C ASP A 459 -19.56 4.74 -25.27
N GLY A 460 -19.69 5.92 -24.71
CA GLY A 460 -20.67 6.93 -25.12
C GLY A 460 -22.14 6.52 -24.89
N VAL A 461 -22.37 5.55 -24.00
CA VAL A 461 -23.72 5.07 -23.72
C VAL A 461 -24.54 6.19 -23.06
N LEU A 462 -25.72 6.45 -23.60
CA LEU A 462 -26.67 7.40 -23.02
C LEU A 462 -27.61 6.67 -22.04
N ASN A 463 -27.92 7.32 -20.92
CA ASN A 463 -28.93 6.82 -20.00
C ASN A 463 -30.35 6.97 -20.60
N GLU A 464 -31.38 6.51 -19.89
CA GLU A 464 -32.78 6.56 -20.29
C GLU A 464 -33.31 7.98 -20.58
N ASN A 465 -32.65 9.02 -20.08
CA ASN A 465 -32.96 10.41 -20.31
C ASN A 465 -32.18 11.01 -21.50
N GLY A 466 -31.40 10.22 -22.23
CA GLY A 466 -30.55 10.68 -23.34
C GLY A 466 -29.33 11.49 -22.90
N LEU A 467 -28.93 11.36 -21.63
CA LEU A 467 -27.73 12.00 -21.06
C LEU A 467 -26.69 10.92 -20.80
N THR A 468 -25.42 11.29 -20.91
CA THR A 468 -24.36 10.39 -20.49
C THR A 468 -24.00 10.61 -19.02
N ASP A 469 -23.92 9.53 -18.26
CA ASP A 469 -23.39 9.55 -16.90
C ASP A 469 -21.84 9.46 -16.92
N GLN A 470 -21.27 9.36 -18.14
CA GLN A 470 -19.84 9.31 -18.37
C GLN A 470 -19.31 10.72 -18.56
N TYR A 471 -18.43 11.13 -17.67
CA TYR A 471 -17.73 12.41 -17.81
C TYR A 471 -16.35 12.36 -17.15
N ILE A 472 -15.50 13.27 -17.57
CA ILE A 472 -14.20 13.51 -16.94
C ILE A 472 -14.14 15.00 -16.62
N SER A 473 -14.02 15.32 -15.34
CA SER A 473 -13.87 16.69 -14.84
C SER A 473 -12.45 16.89 -14.34
N ILE A 474 -11.73 17.82 -14.94
CA ILE A 474 -10.38 18.18 -14.53
C ILE A 474 -10.45 19.59 -13.95
N ASN A 475 -10.25 19.68 -12.65
CA ASN A 475 -10.42 20.91 -11.88
C ASN A 475 -9.08 21.58 -11.54
N ASN A 476 -7.97 21.06 -12.06
CA ASN A 476 -6.64 21.59 -11.82
C ASN A 476 -5.76 21.49 -13.07
N ASP A 477 -4.47 21.78 -12.98
CA ASP A 477 -3.58 21.89 -14.12
C ASP A 477 -3.13 20.55 -14.69
N ILE A 478 -3.09 20.46 -16.02
CA ILE A 478 -2.39 19.43 -16.78
C ILE A 478 -1.08 20.05 -17.26
N VAL A 479 0.04 19.56 -16.76
CA VAL A 479 1.34 20.16 -17.04
C VAL A 479 2.20 19.22 -17.88
N ASN A 480 2.72 19.72 -19.00
CA ASN A 480 3.60 19.00 -19.92
C ASN A 480 2.96 17.80 -20.63
N ALA A 481 1.63 17.76 -20.80
CA ALA A 481 0.99 16.78 -21.68
C ALA A 481 1.44 17.01 -23.14
N GLY A 482 1.79 15.93 -23.83
CA GLY A 482 2.19 15.98 -25.23
C GLY A 482 0.99 15.98 -26.16
N GLU A 483 0.08 15.07 -25.95
CA GLU A 483 -1.15 14.90 -26.71
C GLU A 483 -2.32 14.63 -25.78
N VAL A 484 -3.44 15.29 -26.03
CA VAL A 484 -4.70 15.06 -25.32
C VAL A 484 -5.71 14.59 -26.36
N ALA A 485 -6.15 13.35 -26.27
CA ALA A 485 -7.06 12.68 -27.20
C ALA A 485 -8.47 12.51 -26.58
#